data_217fc1ea4cdbc4fd0681815ce9cfb083
#
_entry.id   217fc1ea4cdbc4fd0681815ce9cfb083
#
_cell.length_a   1.000
_cell.length_b   1.000
_cell.length_c   1.000
_cell.angle_alpha   90.00
_cell.angle_beta   90.00
_cell.angle_gamma   90.00
#
_symmetry.space_group_name_H-M   'P 1'
#
loop_
_entity.id
_entity.type
_entity.pdbx_description
1 polymer ?
#
loop_
_entity_poly.entity_id
_entity_poly.type
_entity_poly.pdbx_seq_one_letter_code
_entity_poly.pdbx_strand_id
1 'polypeptide(L)'
;MQFNSHFQAPVFRSSQCLSSWVITAAIALLASQGALASPVTTKGDKPVKPAGVEVKVTSEMTGAGIVSSGAVLPPIPPVTGNRLTPVPSWGKPLPYPIIIADRRNNRLIEVAPDKSIVWEFPSPNLKVYRGNEDVNFSADGKLLAVSEEDNFDVHIVDYEKKVLTWTYGTPDHRGSADGFLNYPDDAHLLADGKFITADIRNCRVLIIDPETNKPTTKWGKPGKCKHNPPHELAHPNGATPMENGDILVTEIQDAWISRITREGKVLWSVKAPNIRYPSDAFPTVDGKQIIVADFWKPGRVVIFDPMTRKISWEYFFKDGEKSLDHSSIARELPDTGDILIVDDLNDRVIVVDRKTKEIIWQYGQKNVKGYKPGLLNYPDGVDIDVFRDWKAALRK
;
A
#
# COMPACT_ATOMS: atom_id res chain seq x y z
N MET A 1 3.29 -42.19 16.13
CA MET A 1 3.63 -40.95 16.83
C MET A 1 2.94 -39.82 16.09
N GLN A 2 1.83 -39.33 16.65
CA GLN A 2 1.04 -38.24 16.08
C GLN A 2 1.64 -36.92 16.56
N PHE A 3 2.03 -36.05 15.64
CA PHE A 3 2.34 -34.67 15.95
C PHE A 3 1.17 -33.79 15.50
N ASN A 4 0.36 -33.35 16.44
CA ASN A 4 -0.58 -32.25 16.28
C ASN A 4 0.21 -30.93 16.36
N SER A 5 0.38 -30.23 15.24
CA SER A 5 0.89 -28.87 15.22
C SER A 5 -0.28 -27.90 15.01
N HIS A 6 -0.77 -27.31 16.07
CA HIS A 6 -1.62 -26.12 16.02
C HIS A 6 -0.72 -24.91 15.74
N PHE A 7 -0.74 -24.40 14.54
CA PHE A 7 -0.17 -23.09 14.22
C PHE A 7 -1.24 -22.02 14.44
N GLN A 8 -1.13 -21.31 15.56
CA GLN A 8 -1.82 -20.03 15.75
C GLN A 8 -0.96 -18.92 15.14
N ALA A 9 -1.54 -18.16 14.23
CA ALA A 9 -0.96 -16.91 13.76
C ALA A 9 -0.82 -15.92 14.93
N PRO A 10 0.24 -15.10 14.97
CA PRO A 10 0.42 -14.15 16.05
C PRO A 10 -0.69 -13.10 16.02
N VAL A 11 -1.54 -13.12 17.04
CA VAL A 11 -2.51 -12.06 17.31
C VAL A 11 -1.71 -10.93 17.97
N PHE A 12 -1.54 -9.82 17.27
CA PHE A 12 -1.03 -8.59 17.87
C PHE A 12 -2.01 -8.09 18.92
N ARG A 13 -1.68 -8.31 20.19
CA ARG A 13 -2.35 -7.64 21.31
C ARG A 13 -1.68 -6.28 21.50
N SER A 14 -2.45 -5.22 21.27
CA SER A 14 -2.11 -3.89 21.74
C SER A 14 -2.03 -3.90 23.27
N SER A 15 -0.85 -3.69 23.83
CA SER A 15 -0.67 -3.45 25.25
C SER A 15 -1.14 -2.04 25.59
N GLN A 16 -2.38 -1.93 26.09
CA GLN A 16 -2.83 -0.72 26.78
C GLN A 16 -2.21 -0.68 28.17
N CYS A 17 -1.42 0.34 28.43
CA CYS A 17 -0.97 0.71 29.75
C CYS A 17 -2.17 1.34 30.50
N LEU A 18 -2.72 0.61 31.45
CA LEU A 18 -3.73 1.11 32.40
C LEU A 18 -3.00 1.79 33.57
N SER A 19 -3.11 3.08 33.68
CA SER A 19 -2.87 3.81 34.92
C SER A 19 -4.19 3.96 35.68
N SER A 20 -4.22 3.35 36.87
CA SER A 20 -5.34 3.34 37.81
C SER A 20 -5.64 4.74 38.38
N TRP A 21 -6.90 5.16 38.34
CA TRP A 21 -7.48 6.03 39.36
C TRP A 21 -8.86 5.49 39.76
N VAL A 22 -8.96 5.12 41.01
CA VAL A 22 -10.17 4.72 41.72
C VAL A 22 -10.94 5.97 42.11
N ILE A 23 -12.22 6.07 41.78
CA ILE A 23 -13.21 6.88 42.50
C ILE A 23 -14.50 6.09 42.63
N THR A 24 -14.89 5.89 43.89
CA THR A 24 -16.10 5.23 44.40
C THR A 24 -17.26 6.23 44.51
N ALA A 25 -18.47 5.87 44.10
CA ALA A 25 -19.76 6.25 44.74
C ALA A 25 -20.93 5.66 43.92
N ALA A 26 -21.60 4.71 44.46
CA ALA A 26 -22.86 4.70 45.26
C ALA A 26 -24.16 4.70 44.43
N ILE A 27 -24.83 3.63 44.62
CA ILE A 27 -26.14 3.08 44.30
C ILE A 27 -27.32 4.06 44.41
N ALA A 28 -28.30 3.98 43.48
CA ALA A 28 -29.71 4.07 43.76
C ALA A 28 -30.57 3.24 42.78
N LEU A 29 -31.20 2.22 43.29
CA LEU A 29 -32.31 1.45 42.68
C LEU A 29 -33.58 2.27 42.67
N LEU A 30 -34.34 2.28 41.59
CA LEU A 30 -35.82 2.39 41.66
C LEU A 30 -36.43 1.65 40.46
N ALA A 31 -37.16 0.61 40.80
CA ALA A 31 -38.05 -0.11 39.90
C ALA A 31 -39.41 0.59 39.81
N SER A 32 -40.01 0.68 38.65
CA SER A 32 -41.48 0.72 38.53
C SER A 32 -41.92 0.13 37.20
N GLN A 33 -42.93 -0.70 37.32
CA GLN A 33 -43.59 -1.49 36.30
C GLN A 33 -44.50 -0.65 35.40
N GLY A 34 -44.72 -1.18 34.19
CA GLY A 34 -46.04 -1.18 33.59
C GLY A 34 -46.22 -0.48 32.26
N ALA A 35 -46.56 -1.24 31.31
CA ALA A 35 -47.67 -1.17 30.39
C ALA A 35 -47.34 -1.44 28.92
N LEU A 36 -47.92 -2.50 28.43
CA LEU A 36 -48.05 -2.88 27.02
C LEU A 36 -48.81 -1.80 26.24
N ALA A 37 -48.25 -1.39 25.08
CA ALA A 37 -49.01 -0.77 24.01
C ALA A 37 -48.53 -1.30 22.66
N SER A 38 -49.48 -1.76 21.87
CA SER A 38 -49.33 -2.33 20.53
C SER A 38 -48.89 -1.31 19.47
N PRO A 39 -48.44 -1.78 18.28
CA PRO A 39 -47.67 -0.97 17.36
C PRO A 39 -48.54 -0.04 16.51
N VAL A 40 -48.15 1.19 16.43
CA VAL A 40 -48.65 2.15 15.41
C VAL A 40 -47.76 2.01 14.19
N THR A 41 -48.35 1.53 13.11
CA THR A 41 -47.77 1.57 11.76
C THR A 41 -47.77 3.02 11.24
N THR A 42 -46.63 3.63 11.10
CA THR A 42 -46.45 4.82 10.23
C THR A 42 -45.77 4.41 8.94
N LYS A 43 -46.45 4.73 7.86
CA LYS A 43 -45.95 4.60 6.48
C LYS A 43 -44.77 5.49 6.23
N GLY A 44 -43.72 4.93 5.59
CA GLY A 44 -42.98 5.59 4.56
C GLY A 44 -41.82 6.47 4.99
N ASP A 45 -40.74 5.87 5.51
CA ASP A 45 -39.42 6.47 5.39
C ASP A 45 -38.58 5.64 4.42
N LYS A 46 -38.26 6.29 3.27
CA LYS A 46 -37.28 5.75 2.33
C LYS A 46 -35.91 5.75 2.99
N PRO A 47 -35.07 4.73 2.74
CA PRO A 47 -33.71 4.72 3.26
C PRO A 47 -32.96 5.96 2.75
N VAL A 48 -32.43 6.72 3.67
CA VAL A 48 -31.53 7.84 3.38
C VAL A 48 -30.29 7.26 2.72
N LYS A 49 -30.10 7.56 1.44
CA LYS A 49 -28.84 7.33 0.72
C LYS A 49 -27.74 8.06 1.49
N PRO A 50 -26.61 7.43 1.81
CA PRO A 50 -25.46 8.17 2.28
C PRO A 50 -25.11 9.20 1.21
N ALA A 51 -24.84 10.43 1.63
CA ALA A 51 -24.46 11.52 0.76
C ALA A 51 -23.11 11.19 0.13
N GLY A 52 -23.14 10.50 -1.00
CA GLY A 52 -22.00 10.38 -1.88
C GLY A 52 -21.71 11.80 -2.40
N VAL A 53 -20.50 12.26 -2.21
CA VAL A 53 -19.99 13.44 -2.90
C VAL A 53 -20.03 13.05 -4.38
N GLU A 54 -20.95 13.62 -5.14
CA GLU A 54 -20.96 13.51 -6.60
C GLU A 54 -19.71 14.19 -7.13
N VAL A 55 -18.67 13.42 -7.36
CA VAL A 55 -17.54 13.88 -8.15
C VAL A 55 -17.97 13.74 -9.60
N LYS A 56 -18.27 14.86 -10.25
CA LYS A 56 -18.38 14.91 -11.71
C LYS A 56 -17.01 14.61 -12.29
N VAL A 57 -16.78 13.36 -12.63
CA VAL A 57 -15.68 12.98 -13.51
C VAL A 57 -16.01 13.58 -14.88
N THR A 58 -15.25 14.60 -15.28
CA THR A 58 -15.43 15.21 -16.60
C THR A 58 -15.08 14.16 -17.67
N SER A 59 -15.79 14.21 -18.79
CA SER A 59 -15.72 13.28 -19.93
C SER A 59 -14.34 13.13 -20.61
N GLU A 60 -13.30 13.72 -20.05
CA GLU A 60 -11.92 13.58 -20.54
C GLU A 60 -11.22 12.30 -20.06
N MET A 61 -11.82 11.54 -19.13
CA MET A 61 -11.26 10.26 -18.66
C MET A 61 -11.74 9.05 -19.47
N THR A 62 -12.63 9.24 -20.47
CA THR A 62 -13.13 8.14 -21.29
C THR A 62 -12.32 8.01 -22.58
N GLY A 63 -11.48 6.97 -22.67
CA GLY A 63 -11.22 6.29 -23.94
C GLY A 63 -10.26 6.93 -24.92
N ALA A 64 -9.25 7.66 -24.47
CA ALA A 64 -8.08 7.90 -25.32
C ALA A 64 -7.02 6.85 -25.02
N GLY A 65 -6.74 5.99 -26.01
CA GLY A 65 -5.59 5.11 -25.95
C GLY A 65 -4.35 5.89 -25.54
N ILE A 66 -3.49 5.27 -24.74
CA ILE A 66 -2.24 5.85 -24.25
C ILE A 66 -1.40 6.19 -25.49
N VAL A 67 -1.59 7.39 -26.04
CA VAL A 67 -0.56 8.06 -26.79
C VAL A 67 0.31 8.67 -25.70
N SER A 68 1.53 8.18 -25.56
CA SER A 68 2.60 8.83 -24.81
C SER A 68 2.81 10.23 -25.41
N SER A 69 1.88 11.14 -25.12
CA SER A 69 2.14 12.54 -25.25
C SER A 69 3.01 12.88 -24.05
N GLY A 70 4.27 13.17 -24.30
CA GLY A 70 5.18 13.72 -23.29
C GLY A 70 4.65 15.06 -22.78
N ALA A 71 3.58 15.03 -22.02
CA ALA A 71 3.14 16.15 -21.22
C ALA A 71 4.21 16.34 -20.14
N VAL A 72 5.15 17.23 -20.43
CA VAL A 72 6.12 17.72 -19.43
C VAL A 72 5.29 18.31 -18.31
N LEU A 73 5.24 17.63 -17.16
CA LEU A 73 4.64 18.18 -15.96
C LEU A 73 5.32 19.53 -15.63
N PRO A 74 4.65 20.48 -15.01
CA PRO A 74 5.24 21.78 -14.72
C PRO A 74 6.53 21.60 -13.91
N PRO A 75 7.52 22.48 -14.12
CA PRO A 75 8.79 22.40 -13.40
C PRO A 75 8.52 22.46 -11.90
N ILE A 76 9.20 21.59 -11.16
CA ILE A 76 9.14 21.52 -9.72
C ILE A 76 9.49 22.88 -9.15
N PRO A 77 8.69 23.42 -8.23
CA PRO A 77 9.05 24.69 -7.58
C PRO A 77 10.42 24.54 -6.90
N PRO A 78 11.27 25.58 -6.94
CA PRO A 78 12.57 25.52 -6.30
C PRO A 78 12.41 25.18 -4.83
N VAL A 79 13.20 24.22 -4.37
CA VAL A 79 13.22 23.78 -2.97
C VAL A 79 13.60 24.95 -2.08
N THR A 80 12.65 25.53 -1.40
CA THR A 80 12.87 26.62 -0.42
C THR A 80 13.04 26.08 0.99
N GLY A 81 13.57 24.86 1.14
CA GLY A 81 13.88 24.26 2.44
C GLY A 81 15.25 24.67 2.95
N ASN A 82 15.36 24.85 4.26
CA ASN A 82 16.63 25.17 4.92
C ASN A 82 17.58 23.95 4.81
N ARG A 83 18.52 23.99 3.87
CA ARG A 83 19.50 22.93 3.59
C ARG A 83 20.50 22.65 4.72
N LEU A 84 20.37 23.33 5.85
CA LEU A 84 21.37 23.31 6.92
C LEU A 84 21.08 22.31 8.05
N THR A 85 19.95 21.61 8.02
CA THR A 85 19.68 20.56 9.01
C THR A 85 20.22 19.24 8.46
N PRO A 86 21.15 18.55 9.14
CA PRO A 86 21.58 17.23 8.70
C PRO A 86 20.37 16.29 8.75
N VAL A 87 19.94 15.86 7.56
CA VAL A 87 18.88 14.89 7.42
C VAL A 87 19.45 13.53 7.83
N PRO A 88 18.84 12.76 8.76
CA PRO A 88 19.36 11.47 9.23
C PRO A 88 19.21 10.38 8.15
N SER A 89 19.63 10.70 6.98
CA SER A 89 19.68 9.85 5.80
C SER A 89 21.00 10.11 5.07
N TRP A 90 21.46 9.13 4.27
CA TRP A 90 22.77 9.18 3.64
C TRP A 90 22.78 8.55 2.25
N GLY A 91 23.87 8.67 1.52
CA GLY A 91 24.10 8.13 0.19
C GLY A 91 24.00 9.17 -0.92
N LYS A 92 24.30 8.74 -2.14
CA LYS A 92 24.22 9.58 -3.34
C LYS A 92 22.75 9.89 -3.64
N PRO A 93 22.46 11.07 -4.22
CA PRO A 93 21.12 11.37 -4.71
C PRO A 93 20.63 10.29 -5.69
N LEU A 94 19.35 9.90 -5.59
CA LEU A 94 18.69 9.16 -6.64
C LEU A 94 18.51 10.08 -7.86
N PRO A 95 18.40 9.55 -9.08
CA PRO A 95 18.19 10.38 -10.27
C PRO A 95 16.76 10.94 -10.39
N TYR A 96 15.87 10.51 -9.55
CA TYR A 96 14.44 10.89 -9.48
C TYR A 96 13.97 10.91 -8.02
N PRO A 97 12.83 11.56 -7.73
CA PRO A 97 12.21 11.47 -6.43
C PRO A 97 11.55 10.12 -6.20
N ILE A 98 11.24 9.88 -4.95
CA ILE A 98 10.38 8.77 -4.54
C ILE A 98 9.24 9.31 -3.68
N ILE A 99 8.03 8.77 -3.89
CA ILE A 99 6.92 8.99 -2.97
C ILE A 99 6.88 7.85 -1.97
N ILE A 100 6.67 8.17 -0.70
CA ILE A 100 6.69 7.22 0.42
C ILE A 100 5.38 7.34 1.21
N ALA A 101 4.75 6.22 1.48
CA ALA A 101 3.68 6.12 2.46
C ALA A 101 4.31 6.03 3.87
N ASP A 102 4.34 7.15 4.59
CA ASP A 102 4.87 7.25 5.95
C ASP A 102 3.74 6.93 6.95
N ARG A 103 3.41 5.63 7.04
CA ARG A 103 2.16 5.06 7.54
C ARG A 103 1.78 5.55 8.93
N ARG A 104 2.66 5.44 9.91
CA ARG A 104 2.38 5.82 11.30
C ARG A 104 2.46 7.33 11.54
N ASN A 105 2.94 8.08 10.57
CA ASN A 105 2.84 9.53 10.54
C ASN A 105 1.58 10.01 9.80
N ASN A 106 0.77 9.08 9.25
CA ASN A 106 -0.45 9.36 8.50
C ASN A 106 -0.24 10.38 7.39
N ARG A 107 0.80 10.17 6.57
CA ARG A 107 1.12 11.07 5.46
C ARG A 107 1.78 10.33 4.31
N LEU A 108 1.62 10.89 3.13
CA LEU A 108 2.48 10.61 1.98
C LEU A 108 3.50 11.74 1.87
N ILE A 109 4.73 11.41 1.62
CA ILE A 109 5.78 12.40 1.33
C ILE A 109 6.49 12.05 0.05
N GLU A 110 6.80 13.05 -0.75
CA GLU A 110 7.74 12.88 -1.86
C GLU A 110 9.09 13.48 -1.50
N VAL A 111 10.10 12.63 -1.62
CA VAL A 111 11.48 12.93 -1.29
C VAL A 111 12.26 13.16 -2.58
N ALA A 112 12.75 14.37 -2.75
CA ALA A 112 13.58 14.75 -3.90
C ALA A 112 14.96 14.04 -3.89
N PRO A 113 15.69 14.03 -5.01
CA PRO A 113 17.03 13.48 -5.05
C PRO A 113 18.02 14.03 -4.01
N ASP A 114 17.86 15.28 -3.59
CA ASP A 114 18.66 15.92 -2.52
C ASP A 114 18.13 15.60 -1.12
N LYS A 115 17.12 14.72 -1.03
CA LYS A 115 16.45 14.28 0.21
C LYS A 115 15.60 15.32 0.91
N SER A 116 15.30 16.44 0.27
CA SER A 116 14.28 17.37 0.75
C SER A 116 12.88 16.82 0.49
N ILE A 117 11.93 17.11 1.37
CA ILE A 117 10.50 16.84 1.12
C ILE A 117 9.99 17.94 0.19
N VAL A 118 9.54 17.56 -1.00
CA VAL A 118 9.02 18.50 -2.01
C VAL A 118 7.51 18.47 -2.13
N TRP A 119 6.89 17.41 -1.65
CA TRP A 119 5.45 17.25 -1.64
C TRP A 119 5.03 16.48 -0.39
N GLU A 120 3.92 16.84 0.20
CA GLU A 120 3.35 16.17 1.37
C GLU A 120 1.82 16.17 1.29
N PHE A 121 1.21 15.05 1.66
CA PHE A 121 -0.23 14.86 1.78
C PHE A 121 -0.51 13.93 2.98
N PRO A 122 -1.60 14.10 3.76
CA PRO A 122 -2.62 15.12 3.59
C PRO A 122 -2.14 16.51 4.02
N SER A 123 -2.90 17.51 3.54
CA SER A 123 -2.88 18.82 4.18
C SER A 123 -3.25 18.67 5.65
N PRO A 124 -2.66 19.45 6.58
CA PRO A 124 -2.90 19.36 8.03
C PRO A 124 -4.38 19.47 8.45
N ASN A 125 -5.28 19.78 7.53
CA ASN A 125 -6.72 19.91 7.76
C ASN A 125 -7.55 18.64 7.49
N LEU A 126 -6.97 17.56 6.97
CA LEU A 126 -7.66 16.29 6.76
C LEU A 126 -7.67 15.45 8.04
N LYS A 127 -8.82 15.43 8.73
CA LYS A 127 -8.97 14.75 10.02
C LYS A 127 -9.11 13.22 9.93
N VAL A 128 -9.26 12.63 8.73
CA VAL A 128 -9.71 11.25 8.55
C VAL A 128 -8.71 10.41 7.75
N TYR A 129 -7.52 10.90 7.46
CA TYR A 129 -6.48 10.19 6.73
C TYR A 129 -5.55 9.49 7.71
N ARG A 130 -5.47 8.16 7.65
CA ARG A 130 -4.61 7.41 8.58
C ARG A 130 -4.24 6.02 8.09
N GLY A 131 -3.05 5.58 8.47
CA GLY A 131 -2.59 4.22 8.21
C GLY A 131 -2.49 3.92 6.73
N ASN A 132 -2.00 4.91 5.95
CA ASN A 132 -1.72 4.74 4.54
C ASN A 132 -0.64 3.69 4.36
N GLU A 133 -0.97 2.65 3.61
CA GLU A 133 -0.10 1.51 3.35
C GLU A 133 0.62 1.71 2.04
N ASP A 134 -0.07 1.56 0.93
CA ASP A 134 0.52 1.72 -0.37
C ASP A 134 0.24 3.06 -1.04
N VAL A 135 1.17 3.45 -1.91
CA VAL A 135 1.05 4.60 -2.80
C VAL A 135 1.69 4.30 -4.14
N ASN A 136 0.92 4.46 -5.22
CA ASN A 136 1.41 4.27 -6.58
C ASN A 136 0.92 5.38 -7.50
N PHE A 137 1.78 5.87 -8.39
CA PHE A 137 1.39 6.85 -9.41
C PHE A 137 0.50 6.21 -10.49
N SER A 138 -0.43 7.01 -11.02
CA SER A 138 -1.07 6.69 -12.29
C SER A 138 -0.05 6.69 -13.43
N ALA A 139 -0.38 6.06 -14.54
CA ALA A 139 0.50 5.96 -15.70
C ALA A 139 0.95 7.31 -16.29
N ASP A 140 0.23 8.39 -16.03
CA ASP A 140 0.57 9.76 -16.45
C ASP A 140 1.15 10.63 -15.30
N GLY A 141 1.32 10.07 -14.12
CA GLY A 141 1.88 10.72 -12.94
C GLY A 141 1.02 11.82 -12.31
N LYS A 142 -0.25 11.98 -12.74
CA LYS A 142 -1.13 13.04 -12.23
C LYS A 142 -1.92 12.65 -11.00
N LEU A 143 -2.19 11.36 -10.85
CA LEU A 143 -2.97 10.80 -9.76
C LEU A 143 -2.12 9.84 -8.95
N LEU A 144 -2.52 9.65 -7.69
CA LEU A 144 -1.99 8.61 -6.82
C LEU A 144 -3.13 7.67 -6.45
N ALA A 145 -2.86 6.38 -6.53
CA ALA A 145 -3.67 5.36 -5.89
C ALA A 145 -3.09 5.11 -4.50
N VAL A 146 -3.94 5.08 -3.48
CA VAL A 146 -3.53 4.95 -2.09
C VAL A 146 -4.45 3.99 -1.35
N SER A 147 -3.90 3.13 -0.52
CA SER A 147 -4.64 2.34 0.45
C SER A 147 -4.46 2.87 1.87
N GLU A 148 -5.52 2.81 2.66
CA GLU A 148 -5.50 3.07 4.10
C GLU A 148 -5.95 1.81 4.85
N GLU A 149 -5.02 0.92 5.14
CA GLU A 149 -5.31 -0.38 5.77
C GLU A 149 -6.03 -0.22 7.11
N ASP A 150 -5.53 0.68 7.96
CA ASP A 150 -6.07 0.92 9.30
C ASP A 150 -7.41 1.68 9.28
N ASN A 151 -7.82 2.23 8.14
CA ASN A 151 -9.07 2.97 7.94
C ASN A 151 -10.11 2.23 7.10
N PHE A 152 -9.70 1.11 6.48
CA PHE A 152 -10.55 0.23 5.65
C PHE A 152 -11.09 0.88 4.38
N ASP A 153 -10.31 1.75 3.77
CA ASP A 153 -10.65 2.42 2.52
C ASP A 153 -9.44 2.60 1.58
N VAL A 154 -9.74 2.98 0.35
CA VAL A 154 -8.76 3.27 -0.69
C VAL A 154 -9.14 4.55 -1.42
N HIS A 155 -8.15 5.25 -1.97
CA HIS A 155 -8.33 6.59 -2.50
C HIS A 155 -7.65 6.82 -3.84
N ILE A 156 -8.19 7.76 -4.60
CA ILE A 156 -7.48 8.46 -5.67
C ILE A 156 -7.20 9.88 -5.19
N VAL A 157 -5.93 10.27 -5.22
CA VAL A 157 -5.47 11.62 -4.87
C VAL A 157 -5.03 12.34 -6.15
N ASP A 158 -5.54 13.55 -6.37
CA ASP A 158 -4.98 14.45 -7.39
C ASP A 158 -3.66 15.01 -6.84
N TYR A 159 -2.56 14.64 -7.49
CA TYR A 159 -1.22 14.98 -7.01
C TYR A 159 -0.98 16.50 -6.97
N GLU A 160 -1.38 17.23 -8.01
CA GLU A 160 -1.14 18.66 -8.12
C GLU A 160 -2.02 19.45 -7.15
N LYS A 161 -3.31 19.11 -7.11
CA LYS A 161 -4.29 19.80 -6.25
C LYS A 161 -4.21 19.38 -4.80
N LYS A 162 -3.58 18.25 -4.50
CA LYS A 162 -3.50 17.66 -3.15
C LYS A 162 -4.89 17.46 -2.52
N VAL A 163 -5.77 16.81 -3.26
CA VAL A 163 -7.14 16.51 -2.81
C VAL A 163 -7.50 15.07 -3.13
N LEU A 164 -8.33 14.48 -2.26
CA LEU A 164 -8.99 13.21 -2.56
C LEU A 164 -10.04 13.47 -3.65
N THR A 165 -9.94 12.74 -4.77
CA THR A 165 -10.91 12.82 -5.87
C THR A 165 -11.90 11.66 -5.86
N TRP A 166 -11.53 10.55 -5.22
CA TRP A 166 -12.38 9.38 -5.10
C TRP A 166 -12.00 8.56 -3.86
N THR A 167 -13.00 7.88 -3.28
CA THR A 167 -12.83 6.97 -2.15
C THR A 167 -13.74 5.76 -2.31
N TYR A 168 -13.20 4.56 -2.00
CA TYR A 168 -13.98 3.36 -1.84
C TYR A 168 -13.63 2.68 -0.52
N GLY A 169 -14.64 2.20 0.17
CA GLY A 169 -14.54 1.74 1.55
C GLY A 169 -15.38 2.64 2.45
N THR A 170 -15.43 2.32 3.71
CA THR A 170 -16.12 3.12 4.73
C THR A 170 -15.17 3.32 5.90
N PRO A 171 -14.68 4.55 6.12
CA PRO A 171 -13.74 4.85 7.19
C PRO A 171 -14.19 4.27 8.54
N ASP A 172 -13.26 3.66 9.27
CA ASP A 172 -13.50 3.00 10.58
C ASP A 172 -14.44 1.78 10.55
N HIS A 173 -14.98 1.39 9.40
CA HIS A 173 -15.96 0.32 9.29
C HIS A 173 -15.51 -0.76 8.32
N ARG A 174 -14.97 -1.84 8.85
CA ARG A 174 -14.62 -3.02 8.05
C ARG A 174 -15.86 -3.85 7.68
N GLY A 175 -15.83 -4.42 6.49
CA GLY A 175 -16.91 -5.29 6.02
C GLY A 175 -16.57 -6.00 4.74
N SER A 176 -17.48 -6.86 4.26
CA SER A 176 -17.30 -7.63 3.02
C SER A 176 -18.34 -7.32 1.94
N ALA A 177 -19.38 -6.56 2.26
CA ALA A 177 -20.34 -6.08 1.27
C ALA A 177 -19.69 -5.05 0.33
N ASP A 178 -20.36 -4.73 -0.79
CA ASP A 178 -19.91 -3.68 -1.68
C ASP A 178 -19.94 -2.33 -0.93
N GLY A 179 -18.89 -1.53 -1.08
CA GLY A 179 -18.68 -0.31 -0.32
C GLY A 179 -17.92 -0.51 1.00
N PHE A 180 -17.49 -1.73 1.31
CA PHE A 180 -16.67 -2.02 2.48
C PHE A 180 -15.42 -2.80 2.12
N LEU A 181 -14.36 -2.57 2.86
CA LEU A 181 -13.08 -3.29 2.81
C LEU A 181 -12.72 -3.82 4.20
N ASN A 182 -11.72 -4.67 4.28
CA ASN A 182 -11.26 -5.24 5.54
C ASN A 182 -9.74 -5.48 5.48
N TYR A 183 -8.99 -4.48 5.89
CA TYR A 183 -7.54 -4.37 5.72
C TYR A 183 -7.17 -4.39 4.22
N PRO A 184 -7.56 -3.34 3.44
CA PRO A 184 -7.05 -3.18 2.08
C PRO A 184 -5.57 -2.86 2.12
N ASP A 185 -4.81 -3.52 1.24
CA ASP A 185 -3.38 -3.30 1.12
C ASP A 185 -3.10 -2.64 -0.24
N ASP A 186 -2.54 -3.34 -1.18
CA ASP A 186 -2.09 -2.81 -2.47
C ASP A 186 -3.13 -1.92 -3.20
N ALA A 187 -2.66 -0.88 -3.88
CA ALA A 187 -3.50 0.12 -4.53
C ALA A 187 -2.90 0.61 -5.85
N HIS A 188 -3.57 0.34 -6.97
CA HIS A 188 -3.13 0.82 -8.29
C HIS A 188 -4.28 1.37 -9.13
N LEU A 189 -3.94 2.35 -9.98
CA LEU A 189 -4.77 2.77 -11.09
C LEU A 189 -4.38 2.01 -12.36
N LEU A 190 -5.34 1.31 -12.95
CA LEU A 190 -5.16 0.56 -14.18
C LEU A 190 -5.25 1.49 -15.40
N ALA A 191 -4.71 1.06 -16.53
CA ALA A 191 -4.70 1.84 -17.76
C ALA A 191 -6.10 2.25 -18.28
N ASP A 192 -7.13 1.49 -17.90
CA ASP A 192 -8.53 1.78 -18.24
C ASP A 192 -9.25 2.68 -17.19
N GLY A 193 -8.50 3.27 -16.26
CA GLY A 193 -9.01 4.16 -15.22
C GLY A 193 -9.66 3.46 -14.04
N LYS A 194 -9.69 2.11 -14.03
CA LYS A 194 -10.20 1.37 -12.88
C LYS A 194 -9.17 1.27 -11.77
N PHE A 195 -9.65 1.11 -10.56
CA PHE A 195 -8.84 0.94 -9.36
C PHE A 195 -8.75 -0.53 -8.98
N ILE A 196 -7.56 -1.04 -8.68
CA ILE A 196 -7.38 -2.39 -8.17
C ILE A 196 -6.81 -2.34 -6.74
N THR A 197 -7.29 -3.22 -5.87
CA THR A 197 -6.81 -3.38 -4.49
C THR A 197 -6.93 -4.82 -4.02
N ALA A 198 -6.01 -5.22 -3.15
CA ALA A 198 -6.07 -6.44 -2.38
C ALA A 198 -6.83 -6.19 -1.07
N ASP A 199 -7.87 -6.96 -0.80
CA ASP A 199 -8.71 -6.86 0.39
C ASP A 199 -8.44 -8.07 1.30
N ILE A 200 -7.34 -7.99 2.07
CA ILE A 200 -6.65 -9.10 2.72
C ILE A 200 -7.59 -9.99 3.53
N ARG A 201 -8.30 -9.40 4.49
CA ARG A 201 -9.14 -10.15 5.44
C ARG A 201 -10.44 -10.65 4.83
N ASN A 202 -10.82 -10.11 3.68
CA ASN A 202 -11.92 -10.62 2.87
C ASN A 202 -11.45 -11.67 1.85
N CYS A 203 -10.14 -11.97 1.80
CA CYS A 203 -9.57 -12.99 0.92
C CYS A 203 -9.95 -12.77 -0.56
N ARG A 204 -9.89 -11.52 -1.01
CA ARG A 204 -10.30 -11.13 -2.36
C ARG A 204 -9.44 -9.99 -2.91
N VAL A 205 -9.39 -9.92 -4.23
CA VAL A 205 -8.92 -8.77 -4.99
C VAL A 205 -10.12 -8.14 -5.67
N LEU A 206 -10.23 -6.82 -5.62
CA LEU A 206 -11.30 -6.06 -6.26
C LEU A 206 -10.73 -5.18 -7.36
N ILE A 207 -11.43 -5.14 -8.51
CA ILE A 207 -11.25 -4.10 -9.51
C ILE A 207 -12.52 -3.28 -9.50
N ILE A 208 -12.39 -2.00 -9.18
CA ILE A 208 -13.47 -1.09 -8.89
C ILE A 208 -13.50 -0.02 -9.98
N ASP A 209 -14.67 0.30 -10.46
CA ASP A 209 -14.88 1.41 -11.39
C ASP A 209 -15.18 2.69 -10.58
N PRO A 210 -14.29 3.70 -10.63
CA PRO A 210 -14.50 4.94 -9.89
C PRO A 210 -15.73 5.73 -10.33
N GLU A 211 -16.16 5.61 -11.59
CA GLU A 211 -17.34 6.33 -12.10
C GLU A 211 -18.64 5.80 -11.49
N THR A 212 -18.73 4.48 -11.35
CA THR A 212 -19.94 3.83 -10.79
C THR A 212 -19.82 3.53 -9.30
N ASN A 213 -18.63 3.64 -8.76
CA ASN A 213 -18.25 3.25 -7.40
C ASN A 213 -18.63 1.79 -7.08
N LYS A 214 -18.43 0.88 -8.05
CA LYS A 214 -18.77 -0.53 -7.91
C LYS A 214 -17.64 -1.43 -8.39
N PRO A 215 -17.43 -2.58 -7.72
CA PRO A 215 -16.53 -3.59 -8.23
C PRO A 215 -17.04 -4.16 -9.57
N THR A 216 -16.17 -4.12 -10.58
CA THR A 216 -16.40 -4.74 -11.90
C THR A 216 -15.84 -6.15 -11.95
N THR A 217 -14.82 -6.43 -11.12
CA THR A 217 -14.22 -7.75 -10.99
C THR A 217 -13.97 -8.06 -9.53
N LYS A 218 -14.24 -9.30 -9.14
CA LYS A 218 -13.98 -9.83 -7.81
C LYS A 218 -13.28 -11.18 -7.96
N TRP A 219 -12.00 -11.26 -7.61
CA TRP A 219 -11.30 -12.52 -7.46
C TRP A 219 -11.22 -12.88 -5.99
N GLY A 220 -11.37 -14.16 -5.69
CA GLY A 220 -11.50 -14.61 -4.32
C GLY A 220 -12.92 -14.45 -3.77
N LYS A 221 -13.11 -14.86 -2.53
CA LYS A 221 -14.43 -14.88 -1.89
C LYS A 221 -14.31 -14.70 -0.38
N PRO A 222 -15.05 -13.75 0.22
CA PRO A 222 -15.04 -13.56 1.66
C PRO A 222 -15.31 -14.85 2.43
N GLY A 223 -14.47 -15.12 3.43
CA GLY A 223 -14.52 -16.32 4.24
C GLY A 223 -14.00 -17.61 3.58
N LYS A 224 -13.49 -17.53 2.36
CA LYS A 224 -12.87 -18.63 1.62
C LYS A 224 -11.40 -18.32 1.33
N CYS A 225 -10.57 -18.42 2.36
CA CYS A 225 -9.17 -18.00 2.33
C CYS A 225 -8.24 -19.20 2.04
N LYS A 226 -8.35 -19.74 0.85
CA LYS A 226 -7.54 -20.86 0.36
C LYS A 226 -6.96 -20.52 -1.00
N HIS A 227 -5.79 -21.07 -1.29
CA HIS A 227 -5.17 -20.90 -2.60
C HIS A 227 -5.91 -21.72 -3.67
N ASN A 228 -6.68 -21.04 -4.48
CA ASN A 228 -7.38 -21.56 -5.68
C ASN A 228 -7.76 -20.40 -6.62
N PRO A 229 -6.76 -19.60 -7.07
CA PRO A 229 -7.01 -18.42 -7.87
C PRO A 229 -7.71 -18.74 -9.21
N PRO A 230 -8.57 -17.87 -9.73
CA PRO A 230 -9.02 -16.62 -9.13
C PRO A 230 -10.25 -16.80 -8.23
N HIS A 231 -10.72 -18.03 -7.98
CA HIS A 231 -11.98 -18.34 -7.28
C HIS A 231 -11.91 -18.16 -5.76
N GLU A 232 -10.77 -18.50 -5.18
CA GLU A 232 -10.46 -18.30 -3.76
C GLU A 232 -9.00 -17.83 -3.66
N LEU A 233 -8.71 -16.91 -2.72
CA LEU A 233 -7.37 -16.38 -2.48
C LEU A 233 -7.01 -16.53 -1.00
N ALA A 234 -5.77 -16.92 -0.74
CA ALA A 234 -5.29 -17.23 0.60
C ALA A 234 -4.70 -15.98 1.28
N HIS A 235 -5.55 -15.00 1.60
CA HIS A 235 -5.17 -13.68 2.12
C HIS A 235 -4.26 -12.93 1.13
N PRO A 236 -4.81 -12.39 0.02
CA PRO A 236 -4.02 -11.63 -0.91
C PRO A 236 -3.51 -10.35 -0.26
N ASN A 237 -2.21 -10.08 -0.41
CA ASN A 237 -1.56 -8.85 0.05
C ASN A 237 -1.39 -7.89 -1.14
N GLY A 238 -0.73 -8.33 -2.21
CA GLY A 238 -0.51 -7.56 -3.41
C GLY A 238 -1.43 -7.93 -4.57
N ALA A 239 -1.72 -6.96 -5.42
CA ALA A 239 -2.45 -7.11 -6.68
C ALA A 239 -1.84 -6.17 -7.74
N THR A 240 -0.57 -6.35 -8.03
CA THR A 240 0.28 -5.46 -8.82
C THR A 240 0.02 -5.60 -10.33
N PRO A 241 -0.38 -4.54 -11.04
CA PRO A 241 -0.57 -4.60 -12.49
C PRO A 241 0.77 -4.67 -13.23
N MET A 242 0.80 -5.46 -14.28
CA MET A 242 1.92 -5.55 -15.23
C MET A 242 1.63 -4.71 -16.48
N GLU A 243 2.66 -4.31 -17.22
CA GLU A 243 2.54 -3.51 -18.45
C GLU A 243 1.60 -4.10 -19.49
N ASN A 244 1.55 -5.42 -19.59
CA ASN A 244 0.68 -6.13 -20.54
C ASN A 244 -0.78 -6.30 -20.04
N GLY A 245 -1.12 -5.74 -18.89
CA GLY A 245 -2.45 -5.80 -18.29
C GLY A 245 -2.71 -7.01 -17.41
N ASP A 246 -1.80 -7.97 -17.30
CA ASP A 246 -1.90 -9.06 -16.33
C ASP A 246 -1.67 -8.51 -14.91
N ILE A 247 -2.08 -9.26 -13.90
CA ILE A 247 -1.94 -8.89 -12.50
C ILE A 247 -1.10 -9.96 -11.79
N LEU A 248 -0.11 -9.51 -11.01
CA LEU A 248 0.56 -10.36 -10.03
C LEU A 248 -0.21 -10.28 -8.72
N VAL A 249 -0.63 -11.42 -8.20
CA VAL A 249 -1.30 -11.51 -6.91
C VAL A 249 -0.40 -12.26 -5.95
N THR A 250 -0.04 -11.63 -4.83
CA THR A 250 0.64 -12.29 -3.72
C THR A 250 -0.38 -12.77 -2.70
N GLU A 251 -0.15 -13.95 -2.13
CA GLU A 251 -1.00 -14.51 -1.10
C GLU A 251 -0.15 -14.86 0.12
N ILE A 252 -0.52 -14.33 1.28
CA ILE A 252 0.24 -14.46 2.54
C ILE A 252 0.39 -15.92 2.94
N GLN A 253 -0.72 -16.67 2.94
CA GLN A 253 -0.69 -18.05 3.38
C GLN A 253 0.04 -18.93 2.36
N ASP A 254 1.07 -19.63 2.82
CA ASP A 254 1.91 -20.51 2.01
C ASP A 254 2.76 -19.80 0.93
N ALA A 255 2.86 -18.48 0.96
CA ALA A 255 3.70 -17.65 0.11
C ALA A 255 3.50 -17.87 -1.41
N TRP A 256 2.24 -17.87 -1.85
CA TRP A 256 1.92 -18.00 -3.27
C TRP A 256 2.04 -16.66 -4.00
N ILE A 257 2.50 -16.73 -5.25
CA ILE A 257 2.42 -15.65 -6.22
C ILE A 257 1.78 -16.22 -7.47
N SER A 258 0.75 -15.54 -7.97
CA SER A 258 0.00 -15.93 -9.15
C SER A 258 0.01 -14.83 -10.19
N ARG A 259 0.22 -15.15 -11.47
CA ARG A 259 -0.02 -14.24 -12.57
C ARG A 259 -1.36 -14.55 -13.19
N ILE A 260 -2.25 -13.57 -13.21
CA ILE A 260 -3.65 -13.72 -13.63
C ILE A 260 -3.95 -12.67 -14.70
N THR A 261 -4.56 -13.06 -15.83
CA THR A 261 -5.01 -12.09 -16.84
C THR A 261 -6.20 -11.28 -16.33
N ARG A 262 -6.48 -10.14 -16.96
CA ARG A 262 -7.65 -9.31 -16.61
C ARG A 262 -8.97 -10.07 -16.60
N GLU A 263 -9.11 -11.11 -17.44
CA GLU A 263 -10.29 -11.97 -17.56
C GLU A 263 -10.33 -13.08 -16.48
N GLY A 264 -9.31 -13.14 -15.61
CA GLY A 264 -9.24 -14.13 -14.53
C GLY A 264 -8.61 -15.47 -14.92
N LYS A 265 -7.90 -15.57 -16.05
CA LYS A 265 -7.16 -16.78 -16.40
C LYS A 265 -5.82 -16.79 -15.68
N VAL A 266 -5.59 -17.80 -14.85
CA VAL A 266 -4.29 -18.03 -14.21
C VAL A 266 -3.29 -18.53 -15.25
N LEU A 267 -2.21 -17.79 -15.46
CA LEU A 267 -1.12 -18.17 -16.37
C LEU A 267 -0.11 -19.06 -15.66
N TRP A 268 0.20 -18.75 -14.44
CA TRP A 268 1.01 -19.56 -13.53
C TRP A 268 0.73 -19.20 -12.08
N SER A 269 1.05 -20.13 -11.19
CA SER A 269 0.97 -19.93 -9.75
C SER A 269 2.10 -20.71 -9.08
N VAL A 270 2.92 -20.06 -8.26
CA VAL A 270 4.13 -20.64 -7.66
C VAL A 270 4.29 -20.19 -6.23
N LYS A 271 4.89 -21.04 -5.38
CA LYS A 271 5.36 -20.63 -4.06
C LYS A 271 6.67 -19.87 -4.22
N ALA A 272 6.74 -18.65 -3.69
CA ALA A 272 7.95 -17.85 -3.69
C ALA A 272 9.05 -18.56 -2.89
N PRO A 273 10.24 -18.78 -3.50
CA PRO A 273 11.32 -19.48 -2.81
C PRO A 273 11.88 -18.64 -1.67
N ASN A 274 12.14 -19.29 -0.52
CA ASN A 274 12.70 -18.67 0.70
C ASN A 274 11.86 -17.54 1.34
N ILE A 275 10.64 -17.30 0.89
CA ILE A 275 9.70 -16.28 1.40
C ILE A 275 8.69 -16.96 2.32
N ARG A 276 8.33 -16.29 3.40
CA ARG A 276 7.32 -16.72 4.39
C ARG A 276 6.03 -15.94 4.27
N TYR A 277 6.17 -14.63 4.17
CA TYR A 277 5.10 -13.68 4.03
C TYR A 277 5.42 -12.76 2.84
N PRO A 278 5.02 -13.14 1.63
CA PRO A 278 5.20 -12.26 0.49
C PRO A 278 4.30 -11.04 0.70
N SER A 279 4.90 -9.87 0.77
CA SER A 279 4.18 -8.63 0.62
C SER A 279 3.94 -8.40 -0.88
N ASP A 280 4.35 -7.31 -1.46
CA ASP A 280 4.14 -7.12 -2.89
C ASP A 280 5.20 -7.77 -3.75
N ALA A 281 4.78 -8.16 -4.94
CA ALA A 281 5.66 -8.69 -5.96
C ALA A 281 5.60 -7.84 -7.23
N PHE A 282 6.77 -7.53 -7.76
CA PHE A 282 6.92 -6.75 -8.99
C PHE A 282 7.68 -7.54 -10.05
N PRO A 283 7.43 -7.30 -11.35
CA PRO A 283 8.33 -7.80 -12.38
C PRO A 283 9.67 -7.06 -12.29
N THR A 284 10.76 -7.74 -12.64
CA THR A 284 12.04 -7.07 -12.92
C THR A 284 11.88 -6.14 -14.13
N VAL A 285 12.77 -5.16 -14.29
CA VAL A 285 12.72 -4.17 -15.39
C VAL A 285 12.67 -4.84 -16.76
N ASP A 286 13.31 -5.99 -16.93
CA ASP A 286 13.25 -6.77 -18.17
C ASP A 286 12.00 -7.67 -18.29
N GLY A 287 11.13 -7.67 -17.28
CA GLY A 287 9.88 -8.43 -17.24
C GLY A 287 10.02 -9.94 -17.12
N LYS A 288 11.25 -10.48 -16.96
CA LYS A 288 11.49 -11.93 -17.00
C LYS A 288 11.43 -12.61 -15.66
N GLN A 289 11.71 -11.90 -14.59
CA GLN A 289 11.75 -12.42 -13.24
C GLN A 289 10.82 -11.65 -12.33
N ILE A 290 10.62 -12.16 -11.14
CA ILE A 290 9.80 -11.54 -10.10
C ILE A 290 10.72 -11.17 -8.94
N ILE A 291 10.56 -9.94 -8.46
CA ILE A 291 11.14 -9.47 -7.20
C ILE A 291 10.04 -9.45 -6.14
N VAL A 292 10.34 -9.94 -4.94
CA VAL A 292 9.38 -9.99 -3.83
C VAL A 292 10.11 -9.76 -2.50
N ALA A 293 9.46 -8.99 -1.63
CA ALA A 293 9.89 -8.80 -0.25
C ALA A 293 9.20 -9.79 0.70
N ASP A 294 9.91 -10.17 1.77
CA ASP A 294 9.40 -11.04 2.85
C ASP A 294 9.08 -10.16 4.06
N PHE A 295 7.79 -9.94 4.31
CA PHE A 295 7.30 -9.19 5.47
C PHE A 295 7.50 -10.00 6.76
N TRP A 296 8.74 -10.22 7.11
CA TRP A 296 9.19 -11.06 8.23
C TRP A 296 10.44 -10.49 8.91
N LYS A 297 10.77 -11.02 10.08
CA LYS A 297 12.02 -10.73 10.79
C LYS A 297 12.86 -11.98 10.97
N PRO A 298 14.13 -11.98 10.53
CA PRO A 298 14.76 -10.99 9.65
C PRO A 298 14.11 -11.01 8.27
N GLY A 299 13.94 -9.82 7.67
CA GLY A 299 13.38 -9.65 6.35
C GLY A 299 14.30 -10.14 5.24
N ARG A 300 13.75 -10.34 4.07
CA ARG A 300 14.43 -10.86 2.89
C ARG A 300 13.85 -10.26 1.62
N VAL A 301 14.68 -10.13 0.60
CA VAL A 301 14.22 -9.85 -0.76
C VAL A 301 14.82 -10.89 -1.70
N VAL A 302 14.00 -11.45 -2.58
CA VAL A 302 14.47 -12.39 -3.61
C VAL A 302 14.06 -11.92 -5.00
N ILE A 303 14.92 -12.20 -5.99
CA ILE A 303 14.58 -12.16 -7.41
C ILE A 303 14.68 -13.60 -7.92
N PHE A 304 13.61 -14.08 -8.53
CA PHE A 304 13.54 -15.45 -8.99
C PHE A 304 12.77 -15.59 -10.32
N ASP A 305 13.08 -16.62 -11.05
CA ASP A 305 12.34 -17.02 -12.25
C ASP A 305 11.07 -17.81 -11.83
N PRO A 306 9.86 -17.32 -12.14
CA PRO A 306 8.62 -17.96 -11.71
C PRO A 306 8.42 -19.36 -12.32
N MET A 307 8.99 -19.66 -13.48
CA MET A 307 8.82 -20.95 -14.17
C MET A 307 9.72 -22.03 -13.59
N THR A 308 10.92 -21.68 -13.18
CA THR A 308 11.90 -22.62 -12.63
C THR A 308 12.03 -22.53 -11.11
N ARG A 309 11.53 -21.46 -10.51
CA ARG A 309 11.69 -21.09 -9.09
C ARG A 309 13.15 -20.90 -8.68
N LYS A 310 14.04 -20.73 -9.65
CA LYS A 310 15.46 -20.49 -9.37
C LYS A 310 15.68 -19.06 -8.94
N ILE A 311 16.26 -18.88 -7.77
CA ILE A 311 16.68 -17.56 -7.27
C ILE A 311 17.91 -17.13 -8.06
N SER A 312 17.85 -15.93 -8.65
CA SER A 312 18.98 -15.28 -9.32
C SER A 312 19.68 -14.26 -8.41
N TRP A 313 18.95 -13.71 -7.46
CA TRP A 313 19.48 -12.76 -6.50
C TRP A 313 18.70 -12.83 -5.18
N GLU A 314 19.41 -12.63 -4.06
CA GLU A 314 18.81 -12.62 -2.73
C GLU A 314 19.54 -11.60 -1.86
N TYR A 315 18.78 -10.81 -1.12
CA TYR A 315 19.26 -9.95 -0.05
C TYR A 315 18.76 -10.50 1.29
N PHE A 316 19.70 -10.98 2.08
CA PHE A 316 19.37 -11.53 3.40
C PHE A 316 20.57 -11.37 4.35
N PHE A 317 20.33 -10.71 5.47
CA PHE A 317 21.26 -10.59 6.59
C PHE A 317 20.50 -10.86 7.88
N LYS A 318 21.04 -11.73 8.71
CA LYS A 318 20.39 -12.14 9.95
C LYS A 318 20.30 -11.00 10.96
N ASP A 319 21.33 -10.18 11.04
CA ASP A 319 21.51 -9.09 11.99
C ASP A 319 22.40 -7.98 11.40
N GLY A 320 22.64 -6.94 12.20
CA GLY A 320 23.49 -5.82 11.84
C GLY A 320 22.76 -4.73 11.00
N GLU A 321 23.54 -3.80 10.48
CA GLU A 321 22.99 -2.62 9.76
C GLU A 321 22.24 -3.02 8.48
N LYS A 322 22.66 -4.08 7.82
CA LYS A 322 22.05 -4.56 6.58
C LYS A 322 20.81 -5.44 6.78
N SER A 323 20.50 -5.86 8.01
CA SER A 323 19.32 -6.70 8.25
C SER A 323 18.04 -5.91 8.07
N LEU A 324 17.04 -6.54 7.43
CA LEU A 324 15.71 -6.01 7.25
C LEU A 324 14.78 -6.47 8.38
N ASP A 325 13.74 -5.67 8.63
CA ASP A 325 12.70 -5.99 9.60
C ASP A 325 11.32 -5.69 9.00
N HIS A 326 10.59 -6.73 8.59
CA HIS A 326 9.28 -6.63 7.93
C HIS A 326 9.32 -5.71 6.69
N SER A 327 10.14 -6.08 5.71
CA SER A 327 10.17 -5.34 4.44
C SER A 327 8.91 -5.61 3.62
N SER A 328 8.20 -4.54 3.21
CA SER A 328 6.96 -4.61 2.43
C SER A 328 7.25 -4.60 0.94
N ILE A 329 7.94 -3.61 0.43
CA ILE A 329 8.16 -3.41 -1.00
C ILE A 329 9.63 -3.58 -1.36
N ALA A 330 9.87 -4.23 -2.50
CA ALA A 330 11.16 -4.22 -3.18
C ALA A 330 10.96 -4.00 -4.69
N ARG A 331 11.67 -3.03 -5.26
CA ARG A 331 11.62 -2.69 -6.69
C ARG A 331 13.01 -2.59 -7.29
N GLU A 332 13.17 -3.07 -8.52
CA GLU A 332 14.38 -2.83 -9.31
C GLU A 332 14.34 -1.41 -9.89
N LEU A 333 15.39 -0.62 -9.66
CA LEU A 333 15.49 0.72 -10.21
C LEU A 333 15.78 0.65 -11.73
N PRO A 334 15.01 1.38 -12.55
CA PRO A 334 15.10 1.25 -14.01
C PRO A 334 16.44 1.70 -14.60
N ASP A 335 17.15 2.63 -13.92
CA ASP A 335 18.40 3.21 -14.43
C ASP A 335 19.63 2.35 -14.13
N THR A 336 19.70 1.79 -12.93
CA THR A 336 20.91 1.14 -12.40
C THR A 336 20.76 -0.36 -12.18
N GLY A 337 19.51 -0.82 -12.05
CA GLY A 337 19.20 -2.19 -11.64
C GLY A 337 19.45 -2.46 -10.15
N ASP A 338 19.76 -1.42 -9.37
CA ASP A 338 19.84 -1.52 -7.92
C ASP A 338 18.45 -1.71 -7.31
N ILE A 339 18.39 -2.13 -6.07
CA ILE A 339 17.12 -2.52 -5.45
C ILE A 339 16.69 -1.50 -4.41
N LEU A 340 15.55 -0.85 -4.65
CA LEU A 340 14.84 -0.03 -3.68
C LEU A 340 14.04 -0.93 -2.76
N ILE A 341 14.14 -0.76 -1.44
CA ILE A 341 13.49 -1.59 -0.43
C ILE A 341 12.89 -0.70 0.64
N VAL A 342 11.63 -0.93 0.99
CA VAL A 342 11.02 -0.39 2.21
C VAL A 342 11.31 -1.35 3.35
N ASP A 343 11.93 -0.83 4.41
CA ASP A 343 12.38 -1.57 5.59
C ASP A 343 11.59 -1.08 6.81
N ASP A 344 10.32 -1.49 6.85
CA ASP A 344 9.22 -0.89 7.62
C ASP A 344 9.52 -0.71 9.10
N LEU A 345 9.75 -1.82 9.80
CA LEU A 345 9.99 -1.78 11.25
C LEU A 345 11.40 -1.29 11.63
N ASN A 346 12.24 -1.06 10.62
CA ASN A 346 13.49 -0.32 10.77
C ASN A 346 13.33 1.19 10.45
N ASP A 347 12.11 1.67 10.15
CA ASP A 347 11.78 3.07 9.93
C ASP A 347 12.58 3.75 8.81
N ARG A 348 12.85 3.02 7.70
CA ARG A 348 13.67 3.54 6.59
C ARG A 348 13.27 2.95 5.23
N VAL A 349 13.64 3.69 4.19
CA VAL A 349 13.69 3.24 2.80
C VAL A 349 15.15 3.22 2.38
N ILE A 350 15.60 2.14 1.74
CA ILE A 350 17.00 1.95 1.34
C ILE A 350 17.12 1.59 -0.13
N VAL A 351 18.27 1.89 -0.72
CA VAL A 351 18.71 1.33 -2.00
C VAL A 351 19.94 0.48 -1.78
N VAL A 352 19.89 -0.71 -2.32
CA VAL A 352 20.95 -1.72 -2.22
C VAL A 352 21.60 -1.89 -3.58
N ASP A 353 22.92 -1.75 -3.64
CA ASP A 353 23.71 -2.12 -4.84
C ASP A 353 23.52 -3.60 -5.13
N ARG A 354 23.05 -3.90 -6.35
CA ARG A 354 22.68 -5.28 -6.73
C ARG A 354 23.86 -6.25 -6.71
N LYS A 355 25.08 -5.78 -6.99
CA LYS A 355 26.28 -6.64 -7.08
C LYS A 355 26.92 -6.87 -5.73
N THR A 356 27.11 -5.79 -4.96
CA THR A 356 27.86 -5.83 -3.69
C THR A 356 26.97 -6.10 -2.49
N LYS A 357 25.66 -5.90 -2.61
CA LYS A 357 24.68 -5.93 -1.52
C LYS A 357 25.00 -4.94 -0.40
N GLU A 358 25.66 -3.83 -0.76
CA GLU A 358 25.85 -2.70 0.12
C GLU A 358 24.65 -1.76 0.04
N ILE A 359 24.24 -1.18 1.17
CA ILE A 359 23.28 -0.09 1.18
C ILE A 359 24.03 1.13 0.63
N ILE A 360 23.56 1.70 -0.47
CA ILE A 360 24.20 2.84 -1.15
C ILE A 360 23.41 4.14 -0.97
N TRP A 361 22.17 4.05 -0.54
CA TRP A 361 21.30 5.17 -0.27
C TRP A 361 20.31 4.80 0.84
N GLN A 362 19.90 5.79 1.63
CA GLN A 362 18.92 5.63 2.69
C GLN A 362 18.18 6.94 2.93
N TYR A 363 16.86 6.84 3.14
CA TYR A 363 16.02 7.86 3.75
C TYR A 363 15.31 7.28 4.98
N GLY A 364 15.20 8.07 6.04
CA GLY A 364 14.90 7.53 7.37
C GLY A 364 16.17 7.06 8.06
N GLN A 365 16.05 6.66 9.30
CA GLN A 365 17.16 6.16 10.12
C GLN A 365 16.72 4.88 10.83
N LYS A 366 17.53 3.83 10.71
CA LYS A 366 17.24 2.52 11.28
C LYS A 366 16.85 2.60 12.75
N ASN A 367 15.63 2.13 13.07
CA ASN A 367 15.04 2.13 14.41
C ASN A 367 14.87 3.53 15.05
N VAL A 368 14.81 4.59 14.25
CA VAL A 368 14.59 5.95 14.77
C VAL A 368 13.33 6.53 14.15
N LYS A 369 12.24 6.47 14.89
CA LYS A 369 10.94 6.99 14.49
C LYS A 369 10.88 8.50 14.59
N GLY A 370 10.22 9.14 13.64
CA GLY A 370 9.99 10.58 13.72
C GLY A 370 9.22 11.16 12.56
N TYR A 371 8.80 12.41 12.71
CA TYR A 371 8.05 13.19 11.71
C TYR A 371 8.92 14.23 10.99
N LYS A 372 10.07 14.58 11.55
CA LYS A 372 10.98 15.59 10.98
C LYS A 372 11.56 15.12 9.64
N PRO A 373 11.91 16.03 8.72
CA PRO A 373 12.61 15.67 7.49
C PRO A 373 13.78 14.72 7.77
N GLY A 374 13.87 13.65 6.95
CA GLY A 374 14.86 12.59 7.11
C GLY A 374 14.53 11.52 8.13
N LEU A 375 13.38 11.59 8.79
CA LEU A 375 12.84 10.52 9.64
C LEU A 375 11.52 10.01 9.07
N LEU A 376 11.25 8.75 9.33
CA LEU A 376 10.02 8.03 9.00
C LEU A 376 9.47 7.36 10.27
N ASN A 377 8.25 6.87 10.19
CA ASN A 377 7.65 6.08 11.24
C ASN A 377 6.82 4.96 10.60
N TYR A 378 7.42 3.79 10.50
CA TYR A 378 6.81 2.65 9.87
C TYR A 378 6.38 2.97 8.42
N PRO A 379 7.33 3.33 7.52
CA PRO A 379 7.00 3.48 6.11
C PRO A 379 6.54 2.13 5.55
N ASP A 380 5.66 2.15 4.56
CA ASP A 380 5.14 0.94 3.95
C ASP A 380 5.25 1.00 2.42
N GLY A 381 4.40 1.75 1.75
CA GLY A 381 4.42 1.91 0.30
C GLY A 381 5.51 2.86 -0.22
N VAL A 382 6.01 2.58 -1.42
CA VAL A 382 6.94 3.47 -2.15
C VAL A 382 6.73 3.34 -3.66
N ASP A 383 6.74 4.48 -4.35
CA ASP A 383 6.83 4.51 -5.81
C ASP A 383 7.86 5.52 -6.28
N ILE A 384 8.26 5.40 -7.55
CA ILE A 384 9.30 6.20 -8.18
C ILE A 384 8.65 7.25 -9.06
N ASP A 385 9.00 8.53 -8.86
CA ASP A 385 8.54 9.60 -9.74
C ASP A 385 9.46 9.72 -10.97
N VAL A 386 9.07 9.05 -12.03
CA VAL A 386 9.75 9.13 -13.33
C VAL A 386 9.08 10.14 -14.29
N PHE A 387 8.06 10.85 -13.83
CA PHE A 387 7.22 11.74 -14.66
C PHE A 387 7.76 13.16 -14.73
N ARG A 388 8.65 13.56 -13.81
CA ARG A 388 9.21 14.92 -13.72
C ARG A 388 10.68 14.95 -14.12
N ASP A 389 11.09 16.02 -14.84
CA ASP A 389 12.51 16.22 -15.20
C ASP A 389 13.32 16.76 -14.00
N TRP A 390 13.62 15.88 -13.08
CA TRP A 390 14.45 16.18 -11.92
C TRP A 390 15.91 16.45 -12.26
N LYS A 391 16.40 15.97 -13.41
CA LYS A 391 17.75 16.24 -13.88
C LYS A 391 17.96 17.73 -14.18
N ALA A 392 16.92 18.40 -14.66
CA ALA A 392 16.95 19.86 -14.86
C ALA A 392 16.97 20.63 -13.53
N ALA A 393 16.26 20.13 -12.50
CA ALA A 393 16.24 20.75 -11.18
C ALA A 393 17.57 20.61 -10.42
N LEU A 394 18.29 19.50 -10.61
CA LEU A 394 19.60 19.27 -9.96
C LEU A 394 20.76 20.04 -10.61
N ARG A 395 20.58 20.61 -11.82
CA ARG A 395 21.62 21.36 -12.53
C ARG A 395 21.64 22.86 -12.17
N LYS A 396 20.70 23.31 -11.38
CA LYS A 396 20.60 24.67 -10.85
C LYS A 396 21.08 24.72 -9.40
#